data_b34c7bff3d1b2080ce0fdae919d451d0
#
_entry.id   b34c7bff3d1b2080ce0fdae919d451d0
#
_cell.length_a   1.000
_cell.length_b   1.000
_cell.length_c   1.000
_cell.angle_alpha   90.00
_cell.angle_beta   90.00
_cell.angle_gamma   90.00
#
_symmetry.space_group_name_H-M   'P 1'
#
loop_
_entity.id
_entity.type
_entity.pdbx_description
1 polymer ?
#
loop_
_entity_poly.entity_id
_entity_poly.type
_entity_poly.pdbx_seq_one_letter_code
_entity_poly.pdbx_strand_id
1 'polypeptide(L)'
;CSDFARQPLGEVDPERVYEVDYLLAEANQNLVSRWGHSMLRLVICKPGRPRGPDCRLDLDQSLVLSYRAFVNDVQLSSWDGLVGVYPSRLFVLPLGQVIDEYTKTELRSLASVPLKLNREEIENLVRQAAEMHWSYDGNYWFLSNNCAVESLKLLRSGTANPKLNDLDSIMPNGLLAVLDGRGLADTSVLDDPREALRLGYRFDSYRDRYQAMFDVLKKQLPVKQTKVEDWLALDAEQRKPWFDQADLRTSAALLLLEQAGLRRQLLLAQDEVKQRYLNAAALKDGSVDKADATLKQMLANSGFLSRPAELLDTTGYGLPQREERVHLEKVSSERQAQLLRLSTNLDKEVRALLEPSRARQIAAVEANVKHIGEHLRALHKAAGGLQL
;
A
#
# COMPACT_ATOMS: atom_id res chain seq x y z
N CYS A 1 12.63 -8.62 -0.01
CA CYS A 1 12.84 -7.29 0.60
C CYS A 1 13.52 -6.44 -0.44
N SER A 2 12.80 -5.47 -0.99
CA SER A 2 13.31 -4.60 -2.05
C SER A 2 14.37 -3.65 -1.52
N ASP A 3 15.42 -3.40 -2.29
CA ASP A 3 16.48 -2.43 -2.01
C ASP A 3 15.98 -0.98 -1.87
N PHE A 4 14.69 -0.74 -2.13
CA PHE A 4 14.06 0.59 -2.04
C PHE A 4 14.04 1.22 -0.65
N ALA A 5 14.08 0.43 0.41
CA ALA A 5 14.25 0.96 1.77
C ALA A 5 15.64 1.62 1.98
N ARG A 6 16.57 1.42 1.03
CA ARG A 6 17.94 1.93 1.07
C ARG A 6 18.19 3.13 0.16
N GLN A 7 17.23 3.47 -0.73
CA GLN A 7 17.36 4.62 -1.63
C GLN A 7 16.37 5.72 -1.26
N PRO A 8 16.81 6.77 -0.55
CA PRO A 8 15.98 7.96 -0.34
C PRO A 8 15.61 8.59 -1.68
N LEU A 9 14.42 9.20 -1.77
CA LEU A 9 13.93 9.85 -2.99
C LEU A 9 14.94 10.89 -3.55
N GLY A 10 15.75 11.51 -2.69
CA GLY A 10 16.81 12.45 -3.10
C GLY A 10 17.93 11.85 -3.94
N GLU A 11 18.00 10.51 -4.07
CA GLU A 11 18.94 9.79 -4.93
C GLU A 11 18.34 9.37 -6.26
N VAL A 12 17.05 9.57 -6.46
CA VAL A 12 16.39 9.31 -7.75
C VAL A 12 16.92 10.34 -8.76
N ASP A 13 17.62 9.83 -9.78
CA ASP A 13 18.03 10.64 -10.90
C ASP A 13 16.78 11.09 -11.70
N PRO A 14 16.46 12.40 -11.72
CA PRO A 14 15.30 12.91 -12.46
C PRO A 14 15.34 12.57 -13.95
N GLU A 15 16.54 12.43 -14.55
CA GLU A 15 16.66 12.07 -15.96
C GLU A 15 16.17 10.66 -16.27
N ARG A 16 16.18 9.76 -15.29
CA ARG A 16 15.63 8.40 -15.42
C ARG A 16 14.11 8.34 -15.31
N VAL A 17 13.47 9.39 -14.81
CA VAL A 17 12.01 9.44 -14.73
C VAL A 17 11.46 9.73 -16.13
N TYR A 18 10.79 8.75 -16.71
CA TYR A 18 10.20 8.87 -18.05
C TYR A 18 8.94 9.74 -18.00
N GLU A 19 8.06 9.49 -17.04
CA GLU A 19 6.72 10.04 -16.96
C GLU A 19 6.24 10.10 -15.50
N VAL A 20 5.32 10.99 -15.21
CA VAL A 20 4.61 11.05 -13.93
C VAL A 20 3.13 10.78 -14.20
N ASP A 21 2.57 9.80 -13.50
CA ASP A 21 1.16 9.46 -13.61
C ASP A 21 0.38 9.90 -12.38
N TYR A 22 -0.86 10.27 -12.59
CA TYR A 22 -1.86 10.31 -11.53
C TYR A 22 -2.34 8.89 -11.27
N LEU A 23 -2.00 8.34 -10.11
CA LEU A 23 -2.37 6.99 -9.69
C LEU A 23 -3.61 7.06 -8.81
N LEU A 24 -4.71 6.52 -9.29
CA LEU A 24 -6.02 6.53 -8.62
C LEU A 24 -6.42 5.13 -8.19
N ALA A 25 -6.63 4.93 -6.89
CA ALA A 25 -7.33 3.75 -6.38
C ALA A 25 -8.84 3.97 -6.47
N GLU A 26 -9.55 3.06 -7.14
CA GLU A 26 -11.00 3.13 -7.31
C GLU A 26 -11.72 3.19 -5.96
N ALA A 27 -12.87 3.87 -5.92
CA ALA A 27 -13.72 3.92 -4.74
C ALA A 27 -14.26 2.54 -4.36
N ASN A 28 -14.51 2.32 -3.07
CA ASN A 28 -15.23 1.15 -2.59
C ASN A 28 -16.41 1.55 -1.70
N GLN A 29 -17.14 0.56 -1.14
CA GLN A 29 -18.32 0.82 -0.32
C GLN A 29 -18.01 1.24 1.13
N ASN A 30 -16.74 1.21 1.55
CA ASN A 30 -16.34 1.63 2.89
C ASN A 30 -16.35 3.15 3.00
N LEU A 31 -16.82 3.69 4.13
CA LEU A 31 -16.99 5.13 4.36
C LEU A 31 -15.71 5.94 4.11
N VAL A 32 -14.54 5.41 4.46
CA VAL A 32 -13.23 6.09 4.32
C VAL A 32 -12.72 6.04 2.89
N SER A 33 -12.95 4.95 2.17
CA SER A 33 -12.45 4.71 0.82
C SER A 33 -13.49 4.93 -0.29
N ARG A 34 -14.69 5.44 0.07
CA ARG A 34 -15.76 5.71 -0.92
C ARG A 34 -15.42 6.81 -1.94
N TRP A 35 -14.39 7.61 -1.65
CA TRP A 35 -13.96 8.71 -2.52
C TRP A 35 -12.74 8.36 -3.39
N GLY A 36 -12.20 7.15 -3.23
CA GLY A 36 -10.93 6.77 -3.85
C GLY A 36 -9.72 7.25 -3.02
N HIS A 37 -8.54 6.98 -3.55
CA HIS A 37 -7.28 7.53 -3.03
C HIS A 37 -6.40 7.93 -4.20
N SER A 38 -5.78 9.09 -4.14
CA SER A 38 -4.91 9.61 -5.19
C SER A 38 -3.46 9.66 -4.72
N MET A 39 -2.59 9.35 -5.66
CA MET A 39 -1.15 9.29 -5.50
C MET A 39 -0.50 9.73 -6.81
N LEU A 40 0.81 9.97 -6.80
CA LEU A 40 1.57 10.17 -8.02
C LEU A 40 2.54 9.01 -8.20
N ARG A 41 2.56 8.41 -9.40
CA ARG A 41 3.54 7.39 -9.76
C ARG A 41 4.65 8.02 -10.57
N LEU A 42 5.89 7.78 -10.17
CA LEU A 42 7.08 8.06 -10.97
C LEU A 42 7.41 6.81 -11.79
N VAL A 43 7.27 6.91 -13.10
CA VAL A 43 7.67 5.85 -14.03
C VAL A 43 9.18 5.99 -14.27
N ILE A 44 9.96 5.12 -13.63
CA ILE A 44 11.42 5.19 -13.64
C ILE A 44 11.97 4.08 -14.51
N CYS A 45 12.83 4.44 -15.46
CA CYS A 45 13.52 3.48 -16.30
C CYS A 45 14.60 2.73 -15.51
N LYS A 46 14.73 1.42 -15.74
CA LYS A 46 15.82 0.66 -15.15
C LYS A 46 17.18 1.15 -15.64
N PRO A 47 18.27 0.95 -14.89
CA PRO A 47 19.61 1.33 -15.30
C PRO A 47 19.98 0.77 -16.68
N GLY A 48 20.53 1.63 -17.54
CA GLY A 48 20.93 1.27 -18.90
C GLY A 48 19.80 1.19 -19.93
N ARG A 49 18.52 1.34 -19.52
CA ARG A 49 17.42 1.44 -20.48
C ARG A 49 17.30 2.90 -20.97
N PRO A 50 17.22 3.13 -22.29
CA PRO A 50 16.85 4.42 -22.84
C PRO A 50 15.47 4.86 -22.34
N ARG A 51 15.33 6.14 -22.02
CA ARG A 51 14.06 6.71 -21.58
C ARG A 51 13.00 6.62 -22.68
N GLY A 52 11.88 5.98 -22.39
CA GLY A 52 10.81 5.76 -23.36
C GLY A 52 9.63 4.98 -22.76
N PRO A 53 8.59 4.71 -23.57
CA PRO A 53 7.36 4.03 -23.12
C PRO A 53 7.59 2.67 -22.44
N ASP A 54 8.62 1.95 -22.84
CA ASP A 54 8.96 0.63 -22.26
C ASP A 54 9.33 0.72 -20.78
N CYS A 55 9.71 1.91 -20.27
CA CYS A 55 9.98 2.11 -18.84
C CYS A 55 8.73 1.91 -17.97
N ARG A 56 7.53 1.99 -18.54
CA ARG A 56 6.27 1.69 -17.82
C ARG A 56 6.20 0.25 -17.33
N LEU A 57 6.89 -0.67 -18.01
CA LEU A 57 6.96 -2.09 -17.66
C LEU A 57 8.08 -2.42 -16.66
N ASP A 58 8.94 -1.46 -16.33
CA ASP A 58 9.92 -1.57 -15.25
C ASP A 58 9.22 -1.30 -13.89
N LEU A 59 8.23 -2.14 -13.54
CA LEU A 59 7.35 -1.94 -12.37
C LEU A 59 8.14 -1.94 -11.05
N ASP A 60 9.22 -2.69 -10.98
CA ASP A 60 10.14 -2.78 -9.85
C ASP A 60 10.97 -1.51 -9.63
N GLN A 61 11.10 -0.65 -10.66
CA GLN A 61 11.78 0.63 -10.58
C GLN A 61 10.84 1.79 -10.24
N SER A 62 9.54 1.63 -10.50
CA SER A 62 8.56 2.69 -10.28
C SER A 62 8.32 2.96 -8.80
N LEU A 63 8.25 4.24 -8.45
CA LEU A 63 7.92 4.73 -7.11
C LEU A 63 6.55 5.40 -7.09
N VAL A 64 5.91 5.36 -5.94
CA VAL A 64 4.63 6.03 -5.69
C VAL A 64 4.81 7.04 -4.57
N LEU A 65 4.43 8.27 -4.84
CA LEU A 65 4.34 9.37 -3.90
C LEU A 65 2.93 9.41 -3.34
N SER A 66 2.78 9.10 -2.05
CA SER A 66 1.48 9.00 -1.39
C SER A 66 1.44 9.89 -0.16
N TYR A 67 0.55 10.88 -0.14
CA TYR A 67 0.26 11.62 1.07
C TYR A 67 -0.68 10.81 1.96
N ARG A 68 -0.23 10.53 3.15
CA ARG A 68 -0.97 9.77 4.16
C ARG A 68 -0.92 10.48 5.51
N ALA A 69 -1.95 10.29 6.31
CA ALA A 69 -1.86 10.64 7.72
C ALA A 69 -0.72 9.82 8.36
N PHE A 70 0.20 10.50 9.03
CA PHE A 70 1.27 9.83 9.73
C PHE A 70 0.76 9.26 11.04
N VAL A 71 0.35 8.03 10.99
CA VAL A 71 0.02 7.21 12.16
C VAL A 71 0.37 5.78 11.83
N ASN A 72 1.63 5.50 11.62
CA ASN A 72 2.18 4.15 11.43
C ASN A 72 1.18 3.13 10.90
N ASP A 73 1.20 2.72 9.69
CA ASP A 73 0.46 1.60 9.09
C ASP A 73 -0.81 1.06 9.81
N VAL A 74 -1.10 1.59 11.02
CA VAL A 74 -2.36 1.45 11.74
C VAL A 74 -3.29 2.50 11.15
N GLN A 75 -4.17 2.10 10.25
CA GLN A 75 -5.26 2.95 9.78
C GLN A 75 -6.11 3.38 10.97
N LEU A 76 -5.83 4.56 11.52
CA LEU A 76 -6.62 5.14 12.58
C LEU A 76 -7.95 5.68 12.05
N SER A 77 -8.88 5.92 12.95
CA SER A 77 -10.28 6.17 12.62
C SER A 77 -10.47 7.32 11.65
N SER A 78 -11.46 7.16 10.78
CA SER A 78 -12.01 8.20 9.92
C SER A 78 -12.34 9.50 10.67
N TRP A 79 -12.65 9.40 11.96
CA TRP A 79 -13.01 10.53 12.81
C TRP A 79 -11.82 11.43 13.11
N ASP A 80 -10.65 10.85 13.43
CA ASP A 80 -9.47 11.65 13.76
C ASP A 80 -8.87 12.31 12.50
N GLY A 81 -9.03 11.66 11.33
CA GLY A 81 -8.74 12.28 10.02
C GLY A 81 -9.74 13.40 9.68
N LEU A 82 -10.97 13.35 10.19
CA LEU A 82 -11.98 14.42 10.04
C LEU A 82 -11.65 15.66 10.86
N VAL A 83 -11.01 15.51 12.01
CA VAL A 83 -10.68 16.62 12.93
C VAL A 83 -9.24 17.14 12.80
N GLY A 84 -8.45 16.59 11.86
CA GLY A 84 -7.09 17.09 11.54
C GLY A 84 -6.05 16.84 12.63
N VAL A 85 -6.22 15.77 13.40
CA VAL A 85 -5.33 15.45 14.53
C VAL A 85 -4.00 14.85 14.09
N TYR A 86 -3.91 14.34 12.84
CA TYR A 86 -2.72 13.66 12.34
C TYR A 86 -1.89 14.52 11.39
N PRO A 87 -0.55 14.47 11.48
CA PRO A 87 0.29 15.08 10.47
C PRO A 87 0.14 14.38 9.13
N SER A 88 0.09 15.15 8.04
CA SER A 88 0.16 14.66 6.67
C SER A 88 1.61 14.60 6.25
N ARG A 89 2.08 13.42 5.85
CA ARG A 89 3.46 13.24 5.38
C ARG A 89 3.48 12.60 4.00
N LEU A 90 4.55 12.86 3.26
CA LEU A 90 4.79 12.29 1.96
C LEU A 90 5.55 10.97 2.11
N PHE A 91 4.87 9.86 1.84
CA PHE A 91 5.48 8.53 1.78
C PHE A 91 5.94 8.23 0.36
N VAL A 92 7.10 7.60 0.25
CA VAL A 92 7.66 7.10 -0.99
C VAL A 92 7.64 5.57 -0.93
N LEU A 93 6.83 4.97 -1.76
CA LEU A 93 6.54 3.54 -1.71
C LEU A 93 6.91 2.87 -3.05
N PRO A 94 7.45 1.64 -3.03
CA PRO A 94 7.57 0.85 -4.25
C PRO A 94 6.19 0.61 -4.89
N LEU A 95 6.08 0.73 -6.20
CA LEU A 95 4.82 0.50 -6.91
C LEU A 95 4.24 -0.90 -6.62
N GLY A 96 5.09 -1.93 -6.55
CA GLY A 96 4.65 -3.30 -6.24
C GLY A 96 3.93 -3.40 -4.89
N GLN A 97 4.41 -2.70 -3.86
CA GLN A 97 3.75 -2.63 -2.55
C GLN A 97 2.35 -1.99 -2.65
N VAL A 98 2.23 -0.90 -3.40
CA VAL A 98 0.96 -0.19 -3.61
C VAL A 98 -0.02 -1.05 -4.39
N ILE A 99 0.45 -1.75 -5.45
CA ILE A 99 -0.39 -2.71 -6.18
C ILE A 99 -0.91 -3.79 -5.24
N ASP A 100 -0.06 -4.40 -4.42
CA ASP A 100 -0.47 -5.46 -3.49
C ASP A 100 -1.45 -4.96 -2.43
N GLU A 101 -1.22 -3.78 -1.88
CA GLU A 101 -2.12 -3.13 -0.90
C GLU A 101 -3.52 -2.95 -1.49
N TYR A 102 -3.64 -2.28 -2.62
CA TYR A 102 -4.96 -1.94 -3.18
C TYR A 102 -5.63 -3.12 -3.87
N THR A 103 -4.90 -3.89 -4.70
CA THR A 103 -5.54 -4.91 -5.52
C THR A 103 -5.80 -6.23 -4.80
N LYS A 104 -4.89 -6.65 -3.90
CA LYS A 104 -4.99 -7.94 -3.20
C LYS A 104 -5.60 -7.82 -1.80
N THR A 105 -5.37 -6.69 -1.12
CA THR A 105 -5.81 -6.49 0.25
C THR A 105 -7.12 -5.74 0.31
N GLU A 106 -7.20 -4.56 -0.31
CA GLU A 106 -8.43 -3.75 -0.35
C GLU A 106 -9.41 -4.17 -1.46
N LEU A 107 -8.99 -5.02 -2.40
CA LEU A 107 -9.76 -5.50 -3.56
C LEU A 107 -10.29 -4.35 -4.42
N ARG A 108 -9.45 -3.36 -4.66
CA ARG A 108 -9.71 -2.18 -5.49
C ARG A 108 -8.77 -2.17 -6.68
N SER A 109 -9.25 -1.74 -7.85
CA SER A 109 -8.37 -1.53 -9.00
C SER A 109 -7.62 -0.20 -8.88
N LEU A 110 -6.46 -0.13 -9.56
CA LEU A 110 -5.67 1.09 -9.71
C LEU A 110 -5.68 1.52 -11.17
N ALA A 111 -5.88 2.82 -11.40
CA ALA A 111 -5.68 3.48 -12.69
C ALA A 111 -4.45 4.38 -12.62
N SER A 112 -3.54 4.26 -13.57
CA SER A 112 -2.30 5.02 -13.68
C SER A 112 -2.36 5.86 -14.94
N VAL A 113 -2.76 7.14 -14.79
CA VAL A 113 -3.07 8.06 -15.88
C VAL A 113 -1.91 9.03 -16.10
N PRO A 114 -1.28 9.05 -17.28
CA PRO A 114 -0.17 9.96 -17.58
C PRO A 114 -0.57 11.42 -17.43
N LEU A 115 0.27 12.20 -16.78
CA LEU A 115 0.19 13.65 -16.75
C LEU A 115 1.02 14.23 -17.89
N LYS A 116 0.41 15.16 -18.63
CA LYS A 116 1.04 15.85 -19.76
C LYS A 116 2.01 16.92 -19.27
N LEU A 117 3.10 16.48 -18.67
CA LEU A 117 4.18 17.33 -18.17
C LEU A 117 5.36 17.32 -19.16
N ASN A 118 5.98 18.48 -19.34
CA ASN A 118 7.23 18.57 -20.08
C ASN A 118 8.41 18.09 -19.23
N ARG A 119 9.58 18.00 -19.82
CA ARG A 119 10.78 17.46 -19.16
C ARG A 119 11.20 18.28 -17.93
N GLU A 120 11.19 19.60 -18.06
CA GLU A 120 11.55 20.50 -16.97
C GLU A 120 10.56 20.39 -15.79
N GLU A 121 9.26 20.31 -16.09
CA GLU A 121 8.21 20.11 -15.08
C GLU A 121 8.42 18.77 -14.32
N ILE A 122 8.78 17.69 -15.02
CA ILE A 122 9.06 16.39 -14.39
C ILE A 122 10.27 16.49 -13.45
N GLU A 123 11.36 17.09 -13.92
CA GLU A 123 12.59 17.23 -13.12
C GLU A 123 12.39 18.08 -11.89
N ASN A 124 11.67 19.19 -12.04
CA ASN A 124 11.33 20.10 -10.93
C ASN A 124 10.41 19.39 -9.92
N LEU A 125 9.40 18.64 -10.41
CA LEU A 125 8.48 17.88 -9.57
C LEU A 125 9.23 16.83 -8.74
N VAL A 126 10.18 16.11 -9.33
CA VAL A 126 10.98 15.09 -8.62
C VAL A 126 11.84 15.74 -7.53
N ARG A 127 12.48 16.88 -7.83
CA ARG A 127 13.26 17.64 -6.84
C ARG A 127 12.39 18.15 -5.70
N GLN A 128 11.25 18.75 -6.02
CA GLN A 128 10.31 19.24 -5.03
C GLN A 128 9.76 18.10 -4.15
N ALA A 129 9.44 16.94 -4.76
CA ALA A 129 9.00 15.77 -4.02
C ALA A 129 10.08 15.25 -3.06
N ALA A 130 11.36 15.27 -3.48
CA ALA A 130 12.48 14.88 -2.62
C ALA A 130 12.61 15.81 -1.39
N GLU A 131 12.50 17.13 -1.59
CA GLU A 131 12.52 18.09 -0.49
C GLU A 131 11.33 17.93 0.46
N MET A 132 10.13 17.72 -0.08
CA MET A 132 8.93 17.46 0.73
C MET A 132 9.01 16.14 1.50
N HIS A 133 9.49 15.09 0.87
CA HIS A 133 9.71 13.81 1.57
C HIS A 133 10.76 13.98 2.68
N TRP A 134 11.79 14.78 2.46
CA TRP A 134 12.87 14.98 3.42
C TRP A 134 12.38 15.62 4.73
N SER A 135 11.54 16.64 4.68
CA SER A 135 11.22 17.46 5.87
C SER A 135 9.77 17.90 6.04
N TYR A 136 8.88 17.60 5.09
CA TYR A 136 7.50 18.07 5.16
C TYR A 136 6.70 17.43 6.30
N ASP A 137 5.96 18.25 7.02
CA ASP A 137 5.06 17.86 8.10
C ASP A 137 3.83 18.78 8.08
N GLY A 138 2.78 18.37 7.38
CA GLY A 138 1.52 19.11 7.23
C GLY A 138 0.43 18.58 8.14
N ASN A 139 -0.72 19.25 8.16
CA ASN A 139 -1.91 18.77 8.86
C ASN A 139 -2.83 18.03 7.89
N TYR A 140 -3.18 16.79 8.20
CA TYR A 140 -4.10 15.99 7.40
C TYR A 140 -5.54 16.21 7.84
N TRP A 141 -6.38 16.67 6.92
CA TRP A 141 -7.82 16.84 7.12
C TRP A 141 -8.56 16.08 6.04
N PHE A 142 -9.32 15.08 6.41
CA PHE A 142 -10.01 14.19 5.46
C PHE A 142 -10.88 14.96 4.43
N LEU A 143 -11.54 16.03 4.86
CA LEU A 143 -12.41 16.84 4.01
C LEU A 143 -11.71 18.00 3.30
N SER A 144 -10.66 18.60 3.85
CA SER A 144 -10.10 19.84 3.33
C SER A 144 -8.62 19.77 2.96
N ASN A 145 -7.87 18.81 3.48
CA ASN A 145 -6.44 18.63 3.19
C ASN A 145 -6.11 17.14 3.09
N ASN A 146 -6.76 16.45 2.17
CA ASN A 146 -6.60 15.03 1.90
C ASN A 146 -5.55 14.74 0.81
N CYS A 147 -5.42 13.48 0.43
CA CYS A 147 -4.46 13.05 -0.59
C CYS A 147 -4.59 13.80 -1.94
N ALA A 148 -5.79 14.16 -2.37
CA ALA A 148 -6.00 14.89 -3.62
C ALA A 148 -5.49 16.34 -3.53
N VAL A 149 -5.81 17.02 -2.44
CA VAL A 149 -5.35 18.40 -2.18
C VAL A 149 -3.84 18.44 -2.07
N GLU A 150 -3.23 17.53 -1.32
CA GLU A 150 -1.77 17.46 -1.16
C GLU A 150 -1.08 17.09 -2.48
N SER A 151 -1.61 16.16 -3.26
CA SER A 151 -1.10 15.85 -4.60
C SER A 151 -1.17 17.06 -5.54
N LEU A 152 -2.27 17.84 -5.49
CA LEU A 152 -2.42 19.05 -6.27
C LEU A 152 -1.42 20.15 -5.83
N LYS A 153 -1.17 20.31 -4.53
CA LYS A 153 -0.16 21.23 -4.02
C LYS A 153 1.24 20.87 -4.55
N LEU A 154 1.59 19.58 -4.52
CA LEU A 154 2.86 19.11 -5.06
C LEU A 154 2.97 19.37 -6.57
N LEU A 155 1.90 19.09 -7.33
CA LEU A 155 1.88 19.38 -8.76
C LEU A 155 2.06 20.87 -9.04
N ARG A 156 1.37 21.75 -8.29
CA ARG A 156 1.49 23.20 -8.43
C ARG A 156 2.91 23.70 -8.14
N SER A 157 3.45 23.30 -6.99
CA SER A 157 4.78 23.75 -6.55
C SER A 157 5.91 23.18 -7.41
N GLY A 158 5.77 21.93 -7.85
CA GLY A 158 6.80 21.24 -8.62
C GLY A 158 6.82 21.60 -10.10
N THR A 159 5.66 21.91 -10.71
CA THR A 159 5.61 22.19 -12.16
C THR A 159 5.50 23.67 -12.48
N ALA A 160 5.03 24.50 -11.55
CA ALA A 160 4.68 25.91 -11.77
C ALA A 160 3.73 26.10 -12.98
N ASN A 161 2.95 25.09 -13.36
CA ASN A 161 2.07 25.13 -14.52
C ASN A 161 0.85 26.00 -14.24
N PRO A 162 0.63 27.10 -15.00
CA PRO A 162 -0.47 28.04 -14.73
C PRO A 162 -1.86 27.40 -14.85
N LYS A 163 -2.01 26.32 -15.61
CA LYS A 163 -3.27 25.59 -15.72
C LYS A 163 -3.69 24.90 -14.40
N LEU A 164 -2.80 24.77 -13.44
CA LEU A 164 -3.06 24.22 -12.12
C LEU A 164 -3.50 25.25 -11.08
N ASN A 165 -3.29 26.55 -11.32
CA ASN A 165 -3.43 27.59 -10.30
C ASN A 165 -4.86 27.73 -9.76
N ASP A 166 -5.88 27.65 -10.63
CA ASP A 166 -7.29 27.86 -10.29
C ASP A 166 -8.04 26.53 -10.08
N LEU A 167 -7.33 25.45 -9.80
CA LEU A 167 -7.97 24.16 -9.54
C LEU A 167 -8.33 24.02 -8.07
N ASP A 168 -9.60 23.80 -7.80
CA ASP A 168 -10.10 23.37 -6.49
C ASP A 168 -10.81 22.03 -6.64
N SER A 169 -10.21 20.98 -6.14
CA SER A 169 -10.84 19.68 -6.03
C SER A 169 -10.40 19.00 -4.75
N ILE A 170 -11.37 18.62 -3.96
CA ILE A 170 -11.19 17.93 -2.69
C ILE A 170 -11.35 16.40 -2.82
N MET A 171 -11.75 15.92 -3.99
CA MET A 171 -12.00 14.50 -4.23
C MET A 171 -11.04 13.92 -5.25
N PRO A 172 -10.44 12.73 -4.97
CA PRO A 172 -9.49 12.11 -5.90
C PRO A 172 -10.02 11.91 -7.33
N ASN A 173 -11.24 11.40 -7.47
CA ASN A 173 -11.88 11.22 -8.79
C ASN A 173 -12.16 12.58 -9.47
N GLY A 174 -12.60 13.57 -8.69
CA GLY A 174 -12.86 14.92 -9.19
C GLY A 174 -11.59 15.59 -9.69
N LEU A 175 -10.48 15.42 -9.00
CA LEU A 175 -9.19 15.98 -9.43
C LEU A 175 -8.75 15.39 -10.77
N LEU A 176 -8.86 14.07 -10.97
CA LEU A 176 -8.53 13.44 -12.25
C LEU A 176 -9.39 14.00 -13.39
N ALA A 177 -10.70 14.11 -13.17
CA ALA A 177 -11.62 14.66 -14.18
C ALA A 177 -11.28 16.11 -14.56
N VAL A 178 -10.89 16.92 -13.57
CA VAL A 178 -10.46 18.32 -13.83
C VAL A 178 -9.13 18.38 -14.55
N LEU A 179 -8.16 17.54 -14.20
CA LEU A 179 -6.86 17.46 -14.90
C LEU A 179 -7.04 17.04 -16.36
N ASP A 180 -7.90 16.04 -16.62
CA ASP A 180 -8.22 15.60 -17.97
C ASP A 180 -8.93 16.68 -18.77
N GLY A 181 -9.98 17.29 -18.22
CA GLY A 181 -10.73 18.37 -18.86
C GLY A 181 -9.88 19.61 -19.19
N ARG A 182 -8.78 19.84 -18.49
CA ARG A 182 -7.79 20.89 -18.79
C ARG A 182 -6.66 20.45 -19.71
N GLY A 183 -6.71 19.19 -20.18
CA GLY A 183 -5.70 18.62 -21.05
C GLY A 183 -4.36 18.39 -20.36
N LEU A 184 -4.35 18.24 -19.02
CA LEU A 184 -3.18 17.95 -18.19
C LEU A 184 -3.00 16.47 -17.89
N ALA A 185 -4.02 15.64 -18.11
CA ALA A 185 -3.98 14.19 -18.01
C ALA A 185 -4.43 13.54 -19.31
N ASP A 186 -4.13 12.29 -19.51
CA ASP A 186 -4.55 11.50 -20.66
C ASP A 186 -5.32 10.26 -20.22
N THR A 187 -6.62 10.42 -20.00
CA THR A 187 -7.50 9.32 -19.59
C THR A 187 -7.81 8.34 -20.73
N SER A 188 -7.53 8.69 -21.99
CA SER A 188 -7.76 7.82 -23.15
C SER A 188 -6.96 6.51 -23.10
N VAL A 189 -5.89 6.47 -22.32
CA VAL A 189 -5.10 5.25 -22.07
C VAL A 189 -5.90 4.14 -21.37
N LEU A 190 -7.07 4.47 -20.81
CA LEU A 190 -7.97 3.53 -20.12
C LEU A 190 -9.13 3.05 -20.98
N ASP A 191 -9.29 3.56 -22.23
CA ASP A 191 -10.43 3.25 -23.10
C ASP A 191 -10.49 1.77 -23.49
N ASP A 192 -9.31 1.14 -23.69
CA ASP A 192 -9.21 -0.31 -23.85
C ASP A 192 -8.65 -0.94 -22.56
N PRO A 193 -9.48 -1.61 -21.74
CA PRO A 193 -9.04 -2.19 -20.48
C PRO A 193 -7.97 -3.26 -20.63
N ARG A 194 -7.94 -4.01 -21.74
CA ARG A 194 -6.93 -5.05 -21.97
C ARG A 194 -5.58 -4.44 -22.28
N GLU A 195 -5.57 -3.43 -23.13
CA GLU A 195 -4.36 -2.70 -23.49
C GLU A 195 -3.84 -1.89 -22.29
N ALA A 196 -4.73 -1.28 -21.52
CA ALA A 196 -4.39 -0.57 -20.29
C ALA A 196 -3.68 -1.50 -19.27
N LEU A 197 -4.17 -2.73 -19.09
CA LEU A 197 -3.51 -3.74 -18.27
C LEU A 197 -2.13 -4.12 -18.83
N ARG A 198 -2.05 -4.38 -20.14
CA ARG A 198 -0.82 -4.82 -20.80
C ARG A 198 0.29 -3.77 -20.70
N LEU A 199 -0.06 -2.50 -20.80
CA LEU A 199 0.87 -1.38 -20.80
C LEU A 199 1.10 -0.76 -19.40
N GLY A 200 0.48 -1.31 -18.34
CA GLY A 200 0.68 -0.83 -16.97
C GLY A 200 0.01 0.51 -16.68
N TYR A 201 -1.09 0.81 -17.37
CA TYR A 201 -2.00 1.93 -17.06
C TYR A 201 -3.12 1.51 -16.12
N ARG A 202 -3.35 0.21 -15.97
CA ARG A 202 -4.36 -0.35 -15.08
C ARG A 202 -3.82 -1.56 -14.33
N PHE A 203 -4.25 -1.73 -13.07
CA PHE A 203 -3.97 -2.89 -12.24
C PHE A 203 -5.29 -3.34 -11.63
N ASP A 204 -5.82 -4.49 -12.08
CA ASP A 204 -7.13 -4.96 -11.67
C ASP A 204 -7.15 -5.53 -10.26
N SER A 205 -8.28 -5.32 -9.58
CA SER A 205 -8.60 -5.99 -8.35
C SER A 205 -8.50 -7.52 -8.48
N TYR A 206 -8.03 -8.17 -7.43
CA TYR A 206 -7.95 -9.62 -7.38
C TYR A 206 -9.30 -10.30 -7.13
N ARG A 207 -10.39 -9.54 -6.93
CA ARG A 207 -11.73 -10.10 -6.67
C ARG A 207 -12.13 -11.14 -7.70
N ASP A 208 -12.08 -10.81 -8.98
CA ASP A 208 -12.48 -11.72 -10.07
C ASP A 208 -11.52 -12.91 -10.18
N ARG A 209 -10.25 -12.72 -9.88
CA ARG A 209 -9.26 -13.80 -9.82
C ARG A 209 -9.55 -14.76 -8.68
N TYR A 210 -9.93 -14.26 -7.51
CA TYR A 210 -10.34 -15.12 -6.38
C TYR A 210 -11.63 -15.86 -6.70
N GLN A 211 -12.60 -15.22 -7.37
CA GLN A 211 -13.79 -15.93 -7.84
C GLN A 211 -13.43 -17.02 -8.84
N ALA A 212 -12.57 -16.75 -9.81
CA ALA A 212 -12.11 -17.76 -10.77
C ALA A 212 -11.39 -18.94 -10.08
N MET A 213 -10.61 -18.69 -9.04
CA MET A 213 -9.98 -19.75 -8.23
C MET A 213 -11.02 -20.55 -7.46
N PHE A 214 -12.04 -19.89 -6.92
CA PHE A 214 -13.16 -20.54 -6.25
C PHE A 214 -13.98 -21.39 -7.23
N ASP A 215 -14.16 -20.97 -8.46
CA ASP A 215 -14.84 -21.74 -9.50
C ASP A 215 -14.05 -23.02 -9.91
N VAL A 216 -12.71 -22.98 -9.84
CA VAL A 216 -11.87 -24.19 -9.99
C VAL A 216 -12.17 -25.17 -8.86
N LEU A 217 -12.23 -24.69 -7.63
CA LEU A 217 -12.54 -25.49 -6.44
C LEU A 217 -13.92 -26.13 -6.53
N LYS A 218 -14.95 -25.38 -6.94
CA LYS A 218 -16.32 -25.89 -7.11
C LYS A 218 -16.47 -27.00 -8.15
N LYS A 219 -15.60 -27.07 -9.14
CA LYS A 219 -15.63 -28.12 -10.17
C LYS A 219 -15.24 -29.48 -9.62
N GLN A 220 -14.40 -29.52 -8.59
CA GLN A 220 -13.88 -30.77 -8.01
C GLN A 220 -14.54 -31.11 -6.67
N LEU A 221 -14.80 -30.10 -5.85
CA LEU A 221 -15.29 -30.28 -4.49
C LEU A 221 -16.77 -29.87 -4.37
N PRO A 222 -17.61 -30.66 -3.69
CA PRO A 222 -19.05 -30.37 -3.56
C PRO A 222 -19.33 -29.30 -2.50
N VAL A 223 -18.72 -28.13 -2.66
CA VAL A 223 -18.93 -26.97 -1.78
C VAL A 223 -20.27 -26.30 -2.06
N LYS A 224 -20.94 -25.84 -1.00
CA LYS A 224 -22.30 -25.26 -1.07
C LYS A 224 -22.32 -23.78 -1.48
N GLN A 225 -21.23 -23.08 -1.23
CA GLN A 225 -21.10 -21.65 -1.50
C GLN A 225 -21.12 -21.36 -3.00
N THR A 226 -21.69 -20.23 -3.39
CA THR A 226 -21.76 -19.80 -4.79
C THR A 226 -20.74 -18.72 -5.12
N LYS A 227 -20.38 -17.91 -4.12
CA LYS A 227 -19.43 -16.79 -4.24
C LYS A 227 -18.21 -17.02 -3.37
N VAL A 228 -17.08 -16.47 -3.81
CA VAL A 228 -15.82 -16.53 -3.06
C VAL A 228 -15.91 -15.83 -1.72
N GLU A 229 -16.69 -14.74 -1.63
CA GLU A 229 -16.90 -13.99 -0.39
C GLU A 229 -17.56 -14.88 0.68
N ASP A 230 -18.56 -15.70 0.30
CA ASP A 230 -19.24 -16.64 1.20
C ASP A 230 -18.28 -17.73 1.67
N TRP A 231 -17.40 -18.22 0.78
CA TRP A 231 -16.35 -19.19 1.13
C TRP A 231 -15.35 -18.58 2.12
N LEU A 232 -14.86 -17.38 1.84
CA LEU A 232 -13.92 -16.68 2.72
C LEU A 232 -14.54 -16.22 4.05
N ALA A 233 -15.86 -16.17 4.14
CA ALA A 233 -16.61 -15.87 5.37
C ALA A 233 -16.78 -17.09 6.29
N LEU A 234 -16.59 -18.31 5.77
CA LEU A 234 -16.62 -19.52 6.60
C LEU A 234 -15.47 -19.49 7.62
N ASP A 235 -15.70 -20.12 8.76
CA ASP A 235 -14.63 -20.40 9.70
C ASP A 235 -13.54 -21.28 9.06
N ALA A 236 -12.29 -21.05 9.42
CA ALA A 236 -11.15 -21.76 8.84
C ALA A 236 -11.28 -23.28 9.00
N GLU A 237 -11.79 -23.75 10.15
CA GLU A 237 -12.01 -25.17 10.42
C GLU A 237 -13.07 -25.79 9.50
N GLN A 238 -14.04 -25.02 9.02
CA GLN A 238 -15.06 -25.50 8.08
C GLN A 238 -14.50 -25.69 6.67
N ARG A 239 -13.42 -24.99 6.31
CA ARG A 239 -12.75 -25.13 5.00
C ARG A 239 -11.74 -26.27 4.96
N LYS A 240 -11.12 -26.60 6.10
CA LYS A 240 -10.04 -27.57 6.23
C LYS A 240 -10.35 -28.99 5.68
N PRO A 241 -11.56 -29.57 5.87
CA PRO A 241 -11.85 -30.92 5.39
C PRO A 241 -11.71 -31.15 3.88
N TRP A 242 -11.68 -30.08 3.10
CA TRP A 242 -11.56 -30.14 1.65
C TRP A 242 -10.11 -30.23 1.15
N PHE A 243 -9.11 -29.96 2.00
CA PHE A 243 -7.72 -29.83 1.56
C PHE A 243 -7.11 -31.15 1.10
N ASP A 244 -7.31 -32.22 1.86
CA ASP A 244 -6.74 -33.54 1.57
C ASP A 244 -7.40 -34.21 0.38
N GLN A 245 -8.58 -33.75 -0.04
CA GLN A 245 -9.32 -34.25 -1.20
C GLN A 245 -8.97 -33.50 -2.50
N ALA A 246 -8.22 -32.41 -2.41
CA ALA A 246 -7.93 -31.55 -3.54
C ALA A 246 -6.79 -32.10 -4.40
N ASP A 247 -6.96 -32.09 -5.72
CA ASP A 247 -5.88 -32.33 -6.68
C ASP A 247 -4.87 -31.18 -6.70
N LEU A 248 -3.81 -31.31 -7.50
CA LEU A 248 -2.74 -30.31 -7.60
C LEU A 248 -3.28 -28.92 -7.94
N ARG A 249 -4.18 -28.84 -8.92
CA ARG A 249 -4.74 -27.56 -9.39
C ARG A 249 -5.66 -26.92 -8.36
N THR A 250 -6.52 -27.73 -7.75
CA THR A 250 -7.44 -27.27 -6.70
C THR A 250 -6.69 -26.90 -5.43
N SER A 251 -5.63 -27.62 -5.07
CA SER A 251 -4.75 -27.28 -3.94
C SER A 251 -4.04 -25.95 -4.15
N ALA A 252 -3.58 -25.64 -5.38
CA ALA A 252 -3.01 -24.35 -5.69
C ALA A 252 -4.05 -23.22 -5.55
N ALA A 253 -5.28 -23.44 -6.04
CA ALA A 253 -6.38 -22.48 -5.88
C ALA A 253 -6.74 -22.28 -4.39
N LEU A 254 -6.84 -23.36 -3.61
CA LEU A 254 -7.09 -23.31 -2.16
C LEU A 254 -6.01 -22.54 -1.42
N LEU A 255 -4.73 -22.75 -1.74
CA LEU A 255 -3.62 -22.01 -1.11
C LEU A 255 -3.77 -20.50 -1.30
N LEU A 256 -4.11 -20.07 -2.52
CA LEU A 256 -4.31 -18.64 -2.81
C LEU A 256 -5.55 -18.07 -2.10
N LEU A 257 -6.63 -18.86 -2.00
CA LEU A 257 -7.83 -18.46 -1.26
C LEU A 257 -7.59 -18.41 0.25
N GLU A 258 -6.84 -19.35 0.84
CA GLU A 258 -6.48 -19.30 2.26
C GLU A 258 -5.56 -18.10 2.56
N GLN A 259 -4.62 -17.77 1.67
CA GLN A 259 -3.82 -16.55 1.81
C GLN A 259 -4.68 -15.27 1.72
N ALA A 260 -5.72 -15.25 0.86
CA ALA A 260 -6.69 -14.16 0.82
C ALA A 260 -7.52 -14.10 2.10
N GLY A 261 -7.93 -15.26 2.62
CA GLY A 261 -8.61 -15.39 3.91
C GLY A 261 -7.78 -14.87 5.08
N LEU A 262 -6.47 -15.16 5.09
CA LEU A 262 -5.55 -14.64 6.10
C LEU A 262 -5.46 -13.11 6.04
N ARG A 263 -5.26 -12.54 4.85
CA ARG A 263 -5.25 -11.07 4.67
C ARG A 263 -6.55 -10.44 5.19
N ARG A 264 -7.70 -11.03 4.88
CA ARG A 264 -9.00 -10.56 5.38
C ARG A 264 -9.08 -10.61 6.91
N GLN A 265 -8.63 -11.71 7.54
CA GLN A 265 -8.64 -11.82 9.01
C GLN A 265 -7.71 -10.80 9.65
N LEU A 266 -6.54 -10.52 9.06
CA LEU A 266 -5.62 -9.50 9.55
C LEU A 266 -6.21 -8.09 9.44
N LEU A 267 -6.93 -7.76 8.35
CA LEU A 267 -7.65 -6.48 8.23
C LEU A 267 -8.73 -6.33 9.32
N LEU A 268 -9.54 -7.39 9.53
CA LEU A 268 -10.55 -7.37 10.59
C LEU A 268 -9.94 -7.24 11.99
N ALA A 269 -8.76 -7.84 12.19
CA ALA A 269 -8.01 -7.69 13.44
C ALA A 269 -7.50 -6.24 13.64
N GLN A 270 -6.99 -5.61 12.57
CA GLN A 270 -6.60 -4.20 12.61
C GLN A 270 -7.78 -3.29 12.99
N ASP A 271 -8.95 -3.52 12.37
CA ASP A 271 -10.16 -2.76 12.69
C ASP A 271 -10.63 -2.98 14.14
N GLU A 272 -10.55 -4.21 14.67
CA GLU A 272 -10.88 -4.54 16.04
C GLU A 272 -9.94 -3.85 17.05
N VAL A 273 -8.63 -3.93 16.81
CA VAL A 273 -7.64 -3.26 17.66
C VAL A 273 -7.86 -1.74 17.65
N LYS A 274 -8.12 -1.18 16.47
CA LYS A 274 -8.46 0.22 16.30
C LYS A 274 -9.67 0.64 17.13
N GLN A 275 -10.77 -0.12 17.05
CA GLN A 275 -11.96 0.16 17.85
C GLN A 275 -11.68 0.06 19.35
N ARG A 276 -10.87 -0.90 19.78
CA ARG A 276 -10.46 -0.99 21.19
C ARG A 276 -9.62 0.19 21.64
N TYR A 277 -8.67 0.65 20.82
CA TYR A 277 -7.89 1.85 21.10
C TYR A 277 -8.75 3.09 21.23
N LEU A 278 -9.74 3.27 20.35
CA LEU A 278 -10.66 4.39 20.40
C LEU A 278 -11.57 4.34 21.63
N ASN A 279 -11.98 3.13 22.06
CA ASN A 279 -12.81 2.93 23.24
C ASN A 279 -11.99 2.92 24.55
N ALA A 280 -10.68 2.61 24.50
CA ALA A 280 -9.81 2.54 25.69
C ALA A 280 -9.52 3.92 26.30
N ALA A 281 -9.68 4.99 25.54
CA ALA A 281 -9.76 6.34 26.11
C ALA A 281 -10.94 6.47 27.11
N ALA A 282 -11.92 5.56 27.03
CA ALA A 282 -13.08 5.46 27.94
C ALA A 282 -12.94 4.37 29.02
N LEU A 283 -12.04 3.38 28.83
CA LEU A 283 -11.87 2.23 29.73
C LEU A 283 -10.42 2.20 30.24
N LYS A 284 -10.23 2.48 31.53
CA LYS A 284 -8.93 2.38 32.23
C LYS A 284 -8.51 0.90 32.40
N ASP A 285 -8.24 0.19 31.29
CA ASP A 285 -7.78 -1.19 31.30
C ASP A 285 -6.27 -1.25 30.93
N GLY A 286 -5.43 -1.64 31.91
CA GLY A 286 -3.96 -1.67 31.78
C GLY A 286 -3.41 -2.67 30.75
N SER A 287 -4.26 -3.47 30.07
CA SER A 287 -3.86 -4.35 28.95
C SER A 287 -3.47 -3.56 27.69
N VAL A 288 -4.04 -2.35 27.54
CA VAL A 288 -3.75 -1.46 26.40
C VAL A 288 -2.43 -0.72 26.60
N ASP A 289 -1.99 -0.50 27.83
CA ASP A 289 -0.81 0.31 28.15
C ASP A 289 0.48 -0.22 27.56
N LYS A 290 0.67 -1.54 27.48
CA LYS A 290 1.87 -2.15 26.91
C LYS A 290 1.92 -2.00 25.38
N ALA A 291 0.82 -2.32 24.69
CA ALA A 291 0.72 -2.16 23.26
C ALA A 291 0.80 -0.68 22.87
N ASP A 292 0.21 0.23 23.67
CA ASP A 292 0.33 1.67 23.50
C ASP A 292 1.77 2.16 23.67
N ALA A 293 2.48 1.68 24.68
CA ALA A 293 3.91 2.00 24.88
C ALA A 293 4.77 1.52 23.73
N THR A 294 4.58 0.28 23.26
CA THR A 294 5.31 -0.26 22.10
C THR A 294 4.96 0.47 20.82
N LEU A 295 3.68 0.81 20.60
CA LEU A 295 3.24 1.62 19.48
C LEU A 295 3.87 3.03 19.51
N LYS A 296 3.87 3.70 20.66
CA LYS A 296 4.55 5.00 20.84
C LYS A 296 6.04 4.93 20.55
N GLN A 297 6.70 3.85 20.97
CA GLN A 297 8.12 3.62 20.62
C GLN A 297 8.31 3.40 19.12
N MET A 298 7.42 2.64 18.47
CA MET A 298 7.46 2.48 17.01
C MET A 298 7.24 3.83 16.31
N LEU A 299 6.26 4.62 16.75
CA LEU A 299 5.99 5.96 16.23
C LEU A 299 7.23 6.86 16.36
N ALA A 300 7.84 6.88 17.54
CA ALA A 300 9.04 7.67 17.78
C ALA A 300 10.25 7.21 16.94
N ASN A 301 10.30 5.94 16.56
CA ASN A 301 11.41 5.37 15.79
C ASN A 301 11.14 5.24 14.29
N SER A 302 9.92 5.44 13.82
CA SER A 302 9.52 5.27 12.40
C SER A 302 9.33 6.56 11.64
N GLY A 303 9.32 7.70 12.31
CA GLY A 303 9.11 9.00 11.70
C GLY A 303 10.00 9.29 10.50
N PHE A 304 11.24 8.82 10.56
CA PHE A 304 12.22 8.98 9.48
C PHE A 304 11.81 8.28 8.15
N LEU A 305 10.92 7.29 8.18
CA LEU A 305 10.45 6.62 6.95
C LEU A 305 9.64 7.56 6.04
N SER A 306 9.04 8.57 6.63
CA SER A 306 8.26 9.59 5.91
C SER A 306 8.83 11.01 6.05
N ARG A 307 9.84 11.17 6.90
CA ARG A 307 10.56 12.43 7.15
C ARG A 307 12.01 12.12 7.54
N PRO A 308 12.88 11.76 6.58
CA PRO A 308 14.26 11.32 6.87
C PRO A 308 15.10 12.33 7.66
N ALA A 309 14.76 13.60 7.64
CA ALA A 309 15.42 14.65 8.44
C ALA A 309 15.39 14.35 9.95
N GLU A 310 14.46 13.53 10.44
CA GLU A 310 14.42 13.11 11.86
C GLU A 310 15.60 12.22 12.30
N LEU A 311 16.41 11.75 11.36
CA LEU A 311 17.64 11.01 11.68
C LEU A 311 18.82 11.94 12.02
N LEU A 312 18.70 13.24 11.75
CA LEU A 312 19.72 14.22 12.06
C LEU A 312 19.41 14.95 13.38
N ASP A 313 20.43 15.14 14.20
CA ASP A 313 20.31 15.89 15.46
C ASP A 313 19.99 17.38 15.22
N THR A 314 20.36 17.89 14.06
CA THR A 314 20.08 19.26 13.63
C THR A 314 19.50 19.26 12.23
N THR A 315 18.30 19.80 12.07
CA THR A 315 17.69 19.97 10.75
C THR A 315 18.30 21.18 10.05
N GLY A 316 19.10 20.91 9.00
CA GLY A 316 19.55 21.93 8.06
C GLY A 316 18.48 22.28 7.03
N TYR A 317 18.75 23.29 6.20
CA TYR A 317 17.93 23.60 5.04
C TYR A 317 18.36 22.75 3.83
N GLY A 318 17.38 22.20 3.09
CA GLY A 318 17.61 21.45 1.86
C GLY A 318 17.91 19.96 2.08
N LEU A 319 18.41 19.33 1.03
CA LEU A 319 18.76 17.90 1.02
C LEU A 319 20.12 17.66 1.66
N PRO A 320 20.35 16.46 2.27
CA PRO A 320 21.58 16.15 2.97
C PRO A 320 22.79 16.14 2.04
N GLN A 321 23.92 16.64 2.55
CA GLN A 321 25.20 16.59 1.85
C GLN A 321 25.77 15.16 1.82
N ARG A 322 26.78 14.92 1.00
CA ARG A 322 27.34 13.57 0.77
C ARG A 322 27.81 12.89 2.07
N GLU A 323 28.44 13.62 2.97
CA GLU A 323 28.95 13.10 4.23
C GLU A 323 27.80 12.76 5.20
N GLU A 324 26.78 13.62 5.24
CA GLU A 324 25.55 13.38 6.01
C GLU A 324 24.81 12.14 5.51
N ARG A 325 24.81 11.88 4.20
CA ARG A 325 24.16 10.69 3.62
C ARG A 325 24.78 9.39 4.13
N VAL A 326 26.10 9.30 4.23
CA VAL A 326 26.79 8.11 4.78
C VAL A 326 26.38 7.86 6.23
N HIS A 327 26.29 8.94 7.02
CA HIS A 327 25.80 8.84 8.40
C HIS A 327 24.34 8.39 8.45
N LEU A 328 23.48 8.97 7.61
CA LEU A 328 22.07 8.64 7.51
C LEU A 328 21.82 7.19 7.13
N GLU A 329 22.57 6.62 6.18
CA GLU A 329 22.48 5.21 5.79
C GLU A 329 22.72 4.28 6.99
N LYS A 330 23.74 4.57 7.79
CA LYS A 330 24.05 3.79 8.99
C LYS A 330 22.92 3.89 10.01
N VAL A 331 22.51 5.09 10.38
CA VAL A 331 21.48 5.34 11.39
C VAL A 331 20.13 4.79 10.91
N SER A 332 19.80 4.94 9.63
CA SER A 332 18.59 4.36 9.03
C SER A 332 18.57 2.83 9.14
N SER A 333 19.69 2.17 8.84
CA SER A 333 19.81 0.72 8.96
C SER A 333 19.63 0.24 10.41
N GLU A 334 20.21 0.93 11.38
CA GLU A 334 20.06 0.63 12.81
C GLU A 334 18.61 0.83 13.27
N ARG A 335 17.95 1.92 12.85
CA ARG A 335 16.54 2.21 13.14
C ARG A 335 15.59 1.18 12.51
N GLN A 336 15.84 0.76 11.28
CA GLN A 336 15.06 -0.30 10.63
C GLN A 336 15.15 -1.62 11.38
N ALA A 337 16.35 -2.02 11.82
CA ALA A 337 16.53 -3.22 12.63
C ALA A 337 15.80 -3.13 13.99
N GLN A 338 15.78 -1.94 14.60
CA GLN A 338 15.00 -1.68 15.82
C GLN A 338 13.50 -1.77 15.57
N LEU A 339 13.00 -1.15 14.49
CA LEU A 339 11.59 -1.22 14.12
C LEU A 339 11.12 -2.65 13.86
N LEU A 340 11.93 -3.49 13.22
CA LEU A 340 11.59 -4.89 13.00
C LEU A 340 11.42 -5.65 14.33
N ARG A 341 12.28 -5.40 15.32
CA ARG A 341 12.15 -5.97 16.67
C ARG A 341 10.89 -5.48 17.39
N LEU A 342 10.61 -4.18 17.33
CA LEU A 342 9.40 -3.57 17.92
C LEU A 342 8.14 -4.10 17.24
N SER A 343 8.14 -4.26 15.91
CA SER A 343 7.02 -4.83 15.14
C SER A 343 6.71 -6.27 15.59
N THR A 344 7.75 -7.10 15.81
CA THR A 344 7.55 -8.47 16.31
C THR A 344 6.94 -8.49 17.71
N ASN A 345 7.35 -7.57 18.58
CA ASN A 345 6.77 -7.43 19.92
C ASN A 345 5.34 -6.91 19.85
N LEU A 346 5.09 -5.89 19.03
CA LEU A 346 3.75 -5.32 18.84
C LEU A 346 2.78 -6.38 18.29
N ASP A 347 3.20 -7.23 17.35
CA ASP A 347 2.35 -8.31 16.83
C ASP A 347 1.86 -9.24 17.96
N LYS A 348 2.75 -9.61 18.89
CA LYS A 348 2.37 -10.41 20.06
C LYS A 348 1.42 -9.69 21.00
N GLU A 349 1.67 -8.43 21.27
CA GLU A 349 0.83 -7.59 22.16
C GLU A 349 -0.53 -7.31 21.53
N VAL A 350 -0.57 -7.01 20.23
CA VAL A 350 -1.81 -6.83 19.48
C VAL A 350 -2.64 -8.11 19.41
N ARG A 351 -2.01 -9.28 19.20
CA ARG A 351 -2.71 -10.58 19.22
C ARG A 351 -3.31 -10.86 20.60
N ALA A 352 -2.67 -10.42 21.68
CA ALA A 352 -3.21 -10.53 23.03
C ALA A 352 -4.41 -9.61 23.29
N LEU A 353 -4.54 -8.51 22.54
CA LEU A 353 -5.66 -7.59 22.59
C LEU A 353 -6.88 -8.04 21.77
N LEU A 354 -6.70 -8.97 20.84
CA LEU A 354 -7.80 -9.45 20.00
C LEU A 354 -8.82 -10.25 20.82
N GLU A 355 -10.08 -10.23 20.38
CA GLU A 355 -11.07 -11.18 20.88
C GLU A 355 -10.55 -12.62 20.69
N PRO A 356 -10.76 -13.51 21.68
CA PRO A 356 -10.29 -14.89 21.59
C PRO A 356 -10.78 -15.62 20.35
N SER A 357 -11.95 -15.26 19.83
CA SER A 357 -12.51 -15.79 18.57
C SER A 357 -11.69 -15.34 17.37
N ARG A 358 -11.31 -14.08 17.29
CA ARG A 358 -10.49 -13.51 16.22
C ARG A 358 -9.09 -14.10 16.22
N ALA A 359 -8.44 -14.13 17.38
CA ALA A 359 -7.10 -14.73 17.52
C ALA A 359 -7.09 -16.22 17.08
N ARG A 360 -8.12 -16.99 17.44
CA ARG A 360 -8.28 -18.37 17.00
C ARG A 360 -8.48 -18.49 15.50
N GLN A 361 -9.30 -17.61 14.88
CA GLN A 361 -9.50 -17.60 13.44
C GLN A 361 -8.21 -17.31 12.67
N ILE A 362 -7.41 -16.35 13.11
CA ILE A 362 -6.11 -16.06 12.49
C ILE A 362 -5.21 -17.29 12.57
N ALA A 363 -5.05 -17.86 13.75
CA ALA A 363 -4.22 -19.05 13.96
C ALA A 363 -4.70 -20.24 13.13
N ALA A 364 -6.03 -20.44 13.01
CA ALA A 364 -6.60 -21.50 12.21
C ALA A 364 -6.36 -21.30 10.70
N VAL A 365 -6.47 -20.07 10.20
CA VAL A 365 -6.15 -19.76 8.79
C VAL A 365 -4.66 -19.92 8.52
N GLU A 366 -3.77 -19.48 9.42
CA GLU A 366 -2.33 -19.71 9.32
C GLU A 366 -2.00 -21.22 9.25
N ALA A 367 -2.67 -22.03 10.08
CA ALA A 367 -2.55 -23.49 10.05
C ALA A 367 -3.05 -24.07 8.71
N ASN A 368 -4.15 -23.55 8.18
CA ASN A 368 -4.69 -23.94 6.87
C ASN A 368 -3.70 -23.62 5.74
N VAL A 369 -3.12 -22.42 5.71
CA VAL A 369 -2.10 -22.03 4.71
C VAL A 369 -0.90 -22.98 4.77
N LYS A 370 -0.46 -23.33 5.96
CA LYS A 370 0.64 -24.29 6.15
C LYS A 370 0.25 -25.68 5.64
N HIS A 371 -0.91 -26.21 6.06
CA HIS A 371 -1.39 -27.54 5.69
C HIS A 371 -1.54 -27.68 4.18
N ILE A 372 -2.27 -26.77 3.53
CA ILE A 372 -2.48 -26.85 2.07
C ILE A 372 -1.17 -26.62 1.30
N GLY A 373 -0.25 -25.82 1.82
CA GLY A 373 1.09 -25.65 1.26
C GLY A 373 1.93 -26.93 1.33
N GLU A 374 1.83 -27.69 2.41
CA GLU A 374 2.48 -29.00 2.57
C GLU A 374 1.85 -30.04 1.64
N HIS A 375 0.52 -30.10 1.57
CA HIS A 375 -0.21 -30.99 0.68
C HIS A 375 0.14 -30.71 -0.79
N LEU A 376 0.15 -29.44 -1.21
CA LEU A 376 0.52 -29.03 -2.56
C LEU A 376 1.95 -29.46 -2.92
N ARG A 377 2.91 -29.28 -2.01
CA ARG A 377 4.29 -29.76 -2.22
C ARG A 377 4.37 -31.27 -2.37
N ALA A 378 3.62 -32.02 -1.56
CA ALA A 378 3.56 -33.48 -1.64
C ALA A 378 2.99 -33.96 -2.99
N LEU A 379 1.90 -33.34 -3.45
CA LEU A 379 1.30 -33.64 -4.76
C LEU A 379 2.25 -33.30 -5.91
N HIS A 380 2.93 -32.15 -5.85
CA HIS A 380 3.90 -31.72 -6.86
C HIS A 380 5.09 -32.70 -6.94
N LYS A 381 5.59 -33.14 -5.80
CA LYS A 381 6.66 -34.15 -5.73
C LYS A 381 6.22 -35.49 -6.31
N ALA A 382 5.00 -35.94 -5.99
CA ALA A 382 4.42 -37.20 -6.51
C ALA A 382 4.20 -37.15 -8.03
N ALA A 383 3.93 -35.97 -8.59
CA ALA A 383 3.78 -35.73 -10.03
C ALA A 383 5.13 -35.63 -10.81
N GLY A 384 6.26 -35.91 -10.16
CA GLY A 384 7.57 -35.86 -10.83
C GLY A 384 8.14 -34.44 -10.99
N GLY A 385 7.69 -33.49 -10.18
CA GLY A 385 8.19 -32.10 -10.19
C GLY A 385 9.69 -32.02 -9.87
N LEU A 386 10.35 -31.00 -10.43
CA LEU A 386 11.77 -30.72 -10.22
C LEU A 386 12.09 -30.69 -8.70
N GLN A 387 13.10 -31.46 -8.31
CA GLN A 387 13.73 -31.30 -6.99
C GLN A 387 14.51 -30.00 -7.02
N LEU A 388 14.00 -28.97 -6.31
CA LEU A 388 14.74 -27.73 -6.03
C LEU A 388 15.61 -27.94 -4.80
#